data_67963b5f6c103253dce990356a5941d4
#
_entry.id   67963b5f6c103253dce990356a5941d4
#
_cell.length_a   1.000
_cell.length_b   1.000
_cell.length_c   1.000
_cell.angle_alpha   90.00
_cell.angle_beta   90.00
_cell.angle_gamma   90.00
#
_symmetry.space_group_name_H-M   'P 1'
#
loop_
_entity.id
_entity.type
_entity.pdbx_description
1 polymer ?
#
loop_
_entity_poly.entity_id
_entity_poly.type
_entity_poly.pdbx_seq_one_letter_code
_entity_poly.pdbx_strand_id
1 'polypeptide(L)'
;MTDPTDPGPEAAATEAVDADAHADHGADDAARRKKLWIAAGALAAVLAILTALLISTLGDDDDQVATTDETSTTAEATTTAATTTTTGASSTTAEATTSAPATTTTGAPTTTVAPLEGASTDPRSGDGHGTAPALMSQLRVSCNAGSDRVVFEFLDGALPGWEVRYVPGPITMDGSGDEVAVAGGAYLSVRMFPAAGHDLSQPTFPATYTGPNRVAANCPSTTEVVENGEFEAVYNWTIGVESTRGFVVTTLDSPSRLVVDVAHG
;
A
#
# COMPACT_ATOMS: atom_id res chain seq x y z
N MET A 1 -51.21 -57.20 -24.76
CA MET A 1 -51.21 -55.72 -24.68
C MET A 1 -50.70 -55.43 -23.29
N THR A 2 -49.38 -55.39 -23.14
CA THR A 2 -48.64 -55.25 -21.90
C THR A 2 -48.03 -53.84 -21.86
N ASP A 3 -48.39 -53.11 -20.82
CA ASP A 3 -47.90 -51.75 -20.53
C ASP A 3 -46.49 -51.86 -19.91
N PRO A 4 -45.50 -51.15 -20.46
CA PRO A 4 -44.16 -51.13 -19.85
C PRO A 4 -43.91 -49.73 -19.29
N THR A 5 -44.18 -49.50 -18.02
CA THR A 5 -43.58 -48.39 -17.27
C THR A 5 -43.68 -48.63 -15.77
N ASP A 6 -42.76 -49.41 -15.25
CA ASP A 6 -42.41 -49.39 -13.83
C ASP A 6 -40.87 -49.22 -13.72
N PRO A 7 -40.36 -48.04 -13.31
CA PRO A 7 -38.96 -47.88 -12.99
C PRO A 7 -38.71 -48.41 -11.57
N GLY A 8 -37.94 -49.48 -11.50
CA GLY A 8 -37.52 -50.12 -10.27
C GLY A 8 -36.74 -49.21 -9.30
N PRO A 9 -36.53 -49.65 -8.04
CA PRO A 9 -36.10 -48.83 -6.91
C PRO A 9 -34.56 -48.68 -6.79
N GLU A 10 -33.85 -48.43 -7.89
CA GLU A 10 -32.36 -48.36 -7.89
C GLU A 10 -31.77 -46.94 -8.02
N ALA A 11 -32.61 -45.89 -8.10
CA ALA A 11 -32.16 -44.52 -8.23
C ALA A 11 -32.11 -43.69 -6.96
N ALA A 12 -32.45 -44.28 -5.78
CA ALA A 12 -32.50 -43.56 -4.49
C ALA A 12 -31.30 -43.75 -3.57
N ALA A 13 -30.29 -44.54 -3.97
CA ALA A 13 -29.16 -44.86 -3.08
C ALA A 13 -27.86 -44.07 -3.35
N THR A 14 -27.82 -43.23 -4.38
CA THR A 14 -26.57 -42.57 -4.75
C THR A 14 -26.46 -41.08 -4.27
N GLU A 15 -27.52 -40.51 -3.71
CA GLU A 15 -27.54 -39.12 -3.29
C GLU A 15 -27.29 -38.90 -1.78
N ALA A 16 -27.16 -39.94 -0.98
CA ALA A 16 -26.94 -39.83 0.47
C ALA A 16 -25.46 -39.96 0.90
N VAL A 17 -24.51 -40.23 0.01
CA VAL A 17 -23.11 -40.49 0.38
C VAL A 17 -22.23 -39.23 0.25
N ASP A 18 -22.68 -38.20 -0.44
CA ASP A 18 -21.87 -36.96 -0.71
C ASP A 18 -22.11 -35.84 0.31
N ALA A 19 -23.11 -35.93 1.16
CA ALA A 19 -23.40 -34.89 2.15
C ALA A 19 -22.56 -35.04 3.46
N ASP A 20 -22.05 -36.22 3.74
CA ASP A 20 -21.31 -36.49 5.00
C ASP A 20 -19.78 -36.20 4.86
N ALA A 21 -19.26 -36.16 3.63
CA ALA A 21 -17.83 -35.87 3.39
C ALA A 21 -17.47 -34.40 3.51
N HIS A 22 -18.44 -33.48 3.40
CA HIS A 22 -18.18 -32.01 3.50
C HIS A 22 -18.32 -31.48 4.93
N ALA A 23 -18.91 -32.19 5.85
CA ALA A 23 -19.08 -31.75 7.24
C ALA A 23 -17.83 -32.00 8.11
N ASP A 24 -17.00 -32.98 7.77
CA ASP A 24 -15.85 -33.37 8.60
C ASP A 24 -14.61 -32.47 8.43
N HIS A 25 -14.45 -31.80 7.26
CA HIS A 25 -13.30 -30.91 7.03
C HIS A 25 -13.43 -29.55 7.75
N GLY A 26 -14.63 -29.08 8.03
CA GLY A 26 -14.86 -27.82 8.76
C GLY A 26 -14.60 -27.90 10.26
N ALA A 27 -14.78 -29.06 10.86
CA ALA A 27 -14.60 -29.27 12.30
C ALA A 27 -13.10 -29.40 12.68
N ASP A 28 -12.31 -30.02 11.82
CA ASP A 28 -10.86 -30.18 12.03
C ASP A 28 -10.11 -28.85 11.87
N ASP A 29 -10.52 -28.00 10.93
CA ASP A 29 -9.92 -26.68 10.75
C ASP A 29 -10.26 -25.71 11.89
N ALA A 30 -11.46 -25.77 12.43
CA ALA A 30 -11.85 -25.00 13.62
C ALA A 30 -11.09 -25.46 14.88
N ALA A 31 -10.85 -26.75 15.03
CA ALA A 31 -10.10 -27.33 16.14
C ALA A 31 -8.59 -26.98 16.05
N ARG A 32 -8.02 -26.98 14.85
CA ARG A 32 -6.63 -26.55 14.60
C ARG A 32 -6.44 -25.07 14.90
N ARG A 33 -7.35 -24.19 14.46
CA ARG A 33 -7.31 -22.75 14.76
C ARG A 33 -7.41 -22.50 16.27
N LYS A 34 -8.29 -23.16 17.00
CA LYS A 34 -8.37 -23.04 18.47
C LYS A 34 -7.08 -23.46 19.16
N LYS A 35 -6.43 -24.54 18.73
CA LYS A 35 -5.15 -24.99 19.30
C LYS A 35 -4.01 -24.00 19.03
N LEU A 36 -3.98 -23.37 17.86
CA LEU A 36 -3.00 -22.31 17.54
C LEU A 36 -3.20 -21.08 18.42
N TRP A 37 -4.44 -20.65 18.65
CA TRP A 37 -4.74 -19.49 19.51
C TRP A 37 -4.40 -19.75 20.99
N ILE A 38 -4.60 -20.96 21.49
CA ILE A 38 -4.22 -21.34 22.85
C ILE A 38 -2.70 -21.37 23.00
N ALA A 39 -1.96 -21.87 22.01
CA ALA A 39 -0.51 -21.89 22.01
C ALA A 39 0.09 -20.48 21.94
N ALA A 40 -0.48 -19.60 21.12
CA ALA A 40 -0.06 -18.19 21.02
C ALA A 40 -0.32 -17.41 22.32
N GLY A 41 -1.48 -17.64 22.97
CA GLY A 41 -1.80 -17.04 24.26
C GLY A 41 -0.87 -17.48 25.39
N ALA A 42 -0.48 -18.76 25.41
CA ALA A 42 0.45 -19.30 26.41
C ALA A 42 1.87 -18.72 26.23
N LEU A 43 2.34 -18.54 25.00
CA LEU A 43 3.64 -17.94 24.70
C LEU A 43 3.70 -16.46 25.12
N ALA A 44 2.63 -15.69 24.87
CA ALA A 44 2.53 -14.30 25.28
C ALA A 44 2.55 -14.15 26.82
N ALA A 45 1.89 -15.04 27.56
CA ALA A 45 1.88 -15.02 29.01
C ALA A 45 3.27 -15.34 29.59
N VAL A 46 3.99 -16.30 29.02
CA VAL A 46 5.38 -16.62 29.44
C VAL A 46 6.33 -15.47 29.18
N LEU A 47 6.19 -14.80 28.03
CA LEU A 47 7.00 -13.64 27.68
C LEU A 47 6.76 -12.46 28.63
N ALA A 48 5.50 -12.19 29.02
CA ALA A 48 5.15 -11.15 29.97
C ALA A 48 5.71 -11.43 31.39
N ILE A 49 5.72 -12.70 31.82
CA ILE A 49 6.31 -13.10 33.12
C ILE A 49 7.84 -12.93 33.09
N LEU A 50 8.50 -13.30 31.98
CA LEU A 50 9.94 -13.16 31.84
C LEU A 50 10.37 -11.68 31.80
N THR A 51 9.62 -10.80 31.16
CA THR A 51 9.89 -9.35 31.16
C THR A 51 9.67 -8.73 32.54
N ALA A 52 8.64 -9.13 33.28
CA ALA A 52 8.40 -8.67 34.63
C ALA A 52 9.54 -9.12 35.60
N LEU A 53 10.03 -10.34 35.43
CA LEU A 53 11.14 -10.87 36.23
C LEU A 53 12.46 -10.11 35.93
N LEU A 54 12.70 -9.78 34.65
CA LEU A 54 13.91 -9.05 34.24
C LEU A 54 13.92 -7.62 34.80
N ILE A 55 12.77 -6.95 34.84
CA ILE A 55 12.64 -5.59 35.40
C ILE A 55 12.86 -5.61 36.93
N SER A 56 12.44 -6.67 37.61
CA SER A 56 12.64 -6.81 39.07
C SER A 56 14.10 -7.08 39.47
N THR A 57 14.96 -7.54 38.55
CA THR A 57 16.38 -7.83 38.85
C THR A 57 17.31 -6.67 38.50
N LEU A 58 16.83 -5.61 37.86
CA LEU A 58 17.61 -4.43 37.44
C LEU A 58 17.29 -3.16 38.27
N GLY A 59 16.44 -3.29 39.31
CA GLY A 59 16.03 -2.16 40.11
C GLY A 59 16.55 -2.24 41.56
N ASP A 60 17.81 -2.11 41.79
CA ASP A 60 18.41 -1.69 43.07
C ASP A 60 19.82 -1.13 42.81
N ASP A 61 19.90 0.14 42.61
CA ASP A 61 21.04 0.97 42.99
C ASP A 61 20.56 2.40 43.12
N ASP A 62 20.27 2.76 44.36
CA ASP A 62 20.18 4.12 44.83
C ASP A 62 21.59 4.73 44.80
N ASP A 63 21.77 5.87 44.13
CA ASP A 63 22.64 6.89 44.68
C ASP A 63 22.27 8.31 44.24
N GLN A 64 22.28 9.11 45.23
CA GLN A 64 21.94 10.52 45.42
C GLN A 64 22.93 11.50 44.76
N VAL A 65 22.43 12.76 44.65
CA VAL A 65 23.18 14.05 44.72
C VAL A 65 23.71 14.55 43.36
N ALA A 66 23.45 15.73 42.93
CA ALA A 66 23.35 17.06 43.51
C ALA A 66 22.81 18.06 42.48
N THR A 67 22.06 18.98 42.99
CA THR A 67 21.67 20.28 42.46
C THR A 67 22.89 21.12 42.06
N THR A 68 22.92 21.69 40.86
CA THR A 68 23.61 22.97 40.64
C THR A 68 22.92 23.80 39.58
N ASP A 69 22.70 25.04 39.97
CA ASP A 69 22.05 26.17 39.35
C ASP A 69 22.69 26.68 38.05
N GLU A 70 21.84 27.33 37.28
CA GLU A 70 22.05 28.57 36.52
C GLU A 70 23.14 28.63 35.44
N THR A 71 22.73 28.92 34.19
CA THR A 71 22.99 30.23 33.60
C THR A 71 22.24 30.39 32.27
N SER A 72 21.34 31.33 32.26
CA SER A 72 20.68 31.93 31.12
C SER A 72 21.70 32.67 30.27
N THR A 73 21.75 32.41 28.95
CA THR A 73 22.39 33.34 28.01
C THR A 73 21.47 33.55 26.79
N THR A 74 20.85 34.72 26.82
CA THR A 74 20.15 35.34 25.71
C THR A 74 21.18 35.78 24.65
N ALA A 75 21.04 35.31 23.42
CA ALA A 75 21.73 35.89 22.26
C ALA A 75 20.71 36.44 21.29
N GLU A 76 20.67 37.74 21.18
CA GLU A 76 19.96 38.50 20.15
C GLU A 76 20.59 38.20 18.79
N ALA A 77 19.78 37.85 17.81
CA ALA A 77 20.18 37.78 16.41
C ALA A 77 19.68 38.99 15.65
N THR A 78 20.64 39.76 15.21
CA THR A 78 20.50 40.99 14.42
C THR A 78 19.96 40.71 13.02
N THR A 79 18.87 41.40 12.68
CA THR A 79 18.27 41.46 11.35
C THR A 79 19.13 42.36 10.44
N THR A 80 19.59 41.88 9.32
CA THR A 80 20.16 42.70 8.24
C THR A 80 19.25 42.62 7.02
N ALA A 81 18.52 43.67 6.77
CA ALA A 81 17.75 43.90 5.54
C ALA A 81 18.71 44.36 4.42
N ALA A 82 18.72 43.66 3.31
CA ALA A 82 19.35 44.13 2.07
C ALA A 82 18.28 44.60 1.10
N THR A 83 18.24 45.89 0.89
CA THR A 83 17.47 46.60 -0.14
C THR A 83 18.23 46.52 -1.45
N THR A 84 17.66 46.00 -2.51
CA THR A 84 18.21 46.14 -3.86
C THR A 84 17.22 46.88 -4.76
N THR A 85 17.72 47.96 -5.30
CA THR A 85 17.08 49.00 -6.06
C THR A 85 16.74 48.56 -7.49
N THR A 86 15.54 48.86 -7.91
CA THR A 86 15.05 48.79 -9.30
C THR A 86 15.65 49.87 -10.15
N THR A 87 16.16 49.53 -11.33
CA THR A 87 16.41 50.48 -12.39
C THR A 87 15.62 50.09 -13.62
N GLY A 88 14.71 50.95 -14.02
CA GLY A 88 13.90 50.82 -15.20
C GLY A 88 14.66 51.16 -16.49
N ALA A 89 14.24 50.60 -17.60
CA ALA A 89 14.55 51.07 -18.92
C ALA A 89 13.35 50.85 -19.86
N SER A 90 12.94 51.91 -20.33
CA SER A 90 12.19 52.43 -21.46
C SER A 90 11.74 51.52 -22.59
N SER A 91 10.52 51.84 -23.00
CA SER A 91 9.76 51.53 -24.21
C SER A 91 10.51 51.73 -25.51
N THR A 92 10.23 50.85 -26.48
CA THR A 92 10.23 51.21 -27.89
C THR A 92 9.05 50.52 -28.57
N THR A 93 8.12 51.35 -29.01
CA THR A 93 6.98 51.04 -29.87
C THR A 93 7.48 50.77 -31.28
N ALA A 94 7.15 49.63 -31.85
CA ALA A 94 7.19 49.40 -33.28
C ALA A 94 5.85 48.84 -33.73
N GLU A 95 5.10 49.66 -34.44
CA GLU A 95 3.94 49.23 -35.24
C GLU A 95 4.41 48.32 -36.36
N ALA A 96 3.82 47.15 -36.50
CA ALA A 96 3.92 46.33 -37.69
C ALA A 96 2.56 45.78 -38.06
N THR A 97 2.18 46.16 -39.20
CA THR A 97 1.04 45.96 -40.05
C THR A 97 0.47 44.53 -40.06
N THR A 98 -0.85 44.46 -39.91
CA THR A 98 -1.75 43.34 -40.09
C THR A 98 -1.58 42.61 -41.41
N SER A 99 -1.28 41.33 -41.38
CA SER A 99 -1.65 40.39 -42.42
C SER A 99 -2.15 39.09 -41.72
N ALA A 100 -3.44 38.85 -41.78
CA ALA A 100 -4.06 37.64 -41.24
C ALA A 100 -3.76 36.45 -42.17
N PRO A 101 -3.09 35.40 -41.70
CA PRO A 101 -3.08 34.12 -42.40
C PRO A 101 -4.37 33.34 -42.10
N ALA A 102 -4.96 32.81 -43.18
CA ALA A 102 -6.08 31.89 -43.10
C ALA A 102 -5.79 30.70 -42.17
N THR A 103 -6.58 30.57 -41.11
CA THR A 103 -6.48 29.45 -40.16
C THR A 103 -6.98 28.20 -40.85
N THR A 104 -6.08 27.37 -41.39
CA THR A 104 -6.38 25.99 -41.73
C THR A 104 -6.42 25.23 -40.42
N THR A 105 -7.61 24.96 -39.91
CA THR A 105 -7.81 24.05 -38.75
C THR A 105 -7.44 22.65 -39.21
N THR A 106 -6.16 22.30 -39.12
CA THR A 106 -5.74 20.90 -39.21
C THR A 106 -6.19 20.26 -37.93
N GLY A 107 -7.24 19.42 -37.98
CA GLY A 107 -7.68 18.62 -36.88
C GLY A 107 -6.48 17.82 -36.35
N ALA A 108 -6.13 18.00 -35.07
CA ALA A 108 -5.10 17.21 -34.43
C ALA A 108 -5.47 15.71 -34.54
N PRO A 109 -4.52 14.84 -34.88
CA PRO A 109 -4.80 13.40 -34.91
C PRO A 109 -5.26 12.96 -33.53
N THR A 110 -6.49 12.46 -33.44
CA THR A 110 -6.99 11.80 -32.24
C THR A 110 -6.20 10.51 -32.09
N THR A 111 -5.14 10.51 -31.29
CA THR A 111 -4.40 9.30 -30.96
C THR A 111 -5.31 8.45 -30.07
N THR A 112 -5.92 7.44 -30.64
CA THR A 112 -6.63 6.43 -29.87
C THR A 112 -5.59 5.63 -29.08
N VAL A 113 -5.54 5.86 -27.76
CA VAL A 113 -4.67 5.10 -26.86
C VAL A 113 -5.25 3.69 -26.74
N ALA A 114 -4.43 2.66 -26.96
CA ALA A 114 -4.87 1.26 -26.82
C ALA A 114 -5.26 0.98 -25.35
N PRO A 115 -6.31 0.20 -25.12
CA PRO A 115 -6.68 -0.23 -23.77
C PRO A 115 -5.55 -1.00 -23.10
N LEU A 116 -5.42 -0.88 -21.77
CA LEU A 116 -4.45 -1.63 -20.98
C LEU A 116 -4.78 -3.13 -21.06
N GLU A 117 -3.93 -3.90 -21.74
CA GLU A 117 -4.16 -5.33 -21.97
C GLU A 117 -4.18 -6.10 -20.64
N GLY A 118 -5.13 -7.01 -20.47
CA GLY A 118 -5.30 -7.83 -19.29
C GLY A 118 -5.85 -7.11 -18.06
N ALA A 119 -6.23 -5.84 -18.19
CA ALA A 119 -6.82 -5.09 -17.08
C ALA A 119 -8.19 -5.64 -16.71
N SER A 120 -8.42 -5.88 -15.42
CA SER A 120 -9.72 -6.24 -14.86
C SER A 120 -9.88 -5.62 -13.47
N THR A 121 -11.09 -5.68 -12.92
CA THR A 121 -11.38 -5.25 -11.55
C THR A 121 -11.27 -6.39 -10.52
N ASP A 122 -10.96 -7.60 -10.98
CA ASP A 122 -10.81 -8.78 -10.12
C ASP A 122 -9.58 -8.68 -9.22
N PRO A 123 -9.63 -9.22 -8.00
CA PRO A 123 -8.47 -9.31 -7.13
C PRO A 123 -7.29 -10.01 -7.81
N ARG A 124 -6.09 -9.50 -7.56
CA ARG A 124 -4.83 -10.08 -8.02
C ARG A 124 -3.95 -10.38 -6.81
N SER A 125 -3.24 -11.49 -6.85
CA SER A 125 -2.25 -11.84 -5.82
C SER A 125 -1.10 -12.60 -6.44
N GLY A 126 0.03 -12.61 -5.73
CA GLY A 126 1.21 -13.36 -6.14
C GLY A 126 2.11 -13.64 -4.95
N ASP A 127 2.95 -14.64 -5.14
CA ASP A 127 3.94 -15.03 -4.14
C ASP A 127 5.16 -14.12 -4.19
N GLY A 128 5.80 -13.97 -3.03
CA GLY A 128 7.08 -13.29 -2.91
C GLY A 128 8.27 -14.21 -3.14
N HIS A 129 9.46 -13.61 -3.19
CA HIS A 129 10.73 -14.33 -3.22
C HIS A 129 11.84 -13.54 -2.52
N GLY A 130 12.95 -14.20 -2.23
CA GLY A 130 14.11 -13.59 -1.60
C GLY A 130 14.04 -13.53 -0.08
N THR A 131 14.73 -12.57 0.52
CA THR A 131 14.81 -12.41 1.97
C THR A 131 13.53 -11.81 2.54
N ALA A 132 13.03 -12.38 3.62
CA ALA A 132 11.85 -11.86 4.32
C ALA A 132 12.25 -11.19 5.64
N PRO A 133 11.63 -10.05 6.02
CA PRO A 133 10.69 -9.26 5.23
C PRO A 133 11.35 -8.54 4.05
N ALA A 134 10.63 -8.35 2.95
CA ALA A 134 11.09 -7.52 1.84
C ALA A 134 11.05 -6.05 2.27
N LEU A 135 12.19 -5.38 2.19
CA LEU A 135 12.34 -4.00 2.65
C LEU A 135 12.03 -3.03 1.52
N MET A 136 10.94 -2.29 1.65
CA MET A 136 10.57 -1.25 0.69
C MET A 136 11.55 -0.09 0.76
N SER A 137 11.99 0.41 -0.39
CA SER A 137 12.94 1.52 -0.51
C SER A 137 12.37 2.74 -1.21
N GLN A 138 11.43 2.53 -2.14
CA GLN A 138 10.91 3.62 -2.95
C GLN A 138 9.47 3.38 -3.40
N LEU A 139 8.69 4.49 -3.47
CA LEU A 139 7.40 4.58 -4.13
C LEU A 139 7.50 5.60 -5.28
N ARG A 140 7.00 5.22 -6.44
CA ARG A 140 6.91 6.14 -7.60
C ARG A 140 5.52 6.07 -8.21
N VAL A 141 5.04 7.23 -8.67
CA VAL A 141 3.79 7.33 -9.42
C VAL A 141 4.07 8.05 -10.72
N SER A 142 3.51 7.56 -11.82
CA SER A 142 3.62 8.19 -13.14
C SER A 142 2.31 8.07 -13.92
N CYS A 143 1.97 9.13 -14.62
CA CYS A 143 0.85 9.16 -15.55
C CYS A 143 1.37 8.83 -16.95
N ASN A 144 0.97 7.69 -17.51
CA ASN A 144 1.39 7.26 -18.84
C ASN A 144 0.22 7.39 -19.82
N ALA A 145 0.47 7.20 -21.12
CA ALA A 145 -0.61 7.14 -22.09
C ALA A 145 -1.44 5.86 -21.87
N GLY A 146 -2.70 6.01 -21.44
CA GLY A 146 -3.66 4.90 -21.27
C GLY A 146 -3.68 4.22 -19.91
N SER A 147 -2.70 4.49 -19.04
CA SER A 147 -2.70 3.97 -17.66
C SER A 147 -1.87 4.85 -16.73
N ASP A 148 -2.21 4.83 -15.46
CA ASP A 148 -1.38 5.39 -14.40
C ASP A 148 -0.63 4.26 -13.72
N ARG A 149 0.65 4.48 -13.43
CA ARG A 149 1.55 3.47 -12.87
C ARG A 149 1.99 3.83 -11.46
N VAL A 150 1.80 2.91 -10.54
CA VAL A 150 2.34 2.94 -9.17
C VAL A 150 3.37 1.84 -9.02
N VAL A 151 4.58 2.19 -8.54
CA VAL A 151 5.71 1.27 -8.40
C VAL A 151 6.18 1.27 -6.96
N PHE A 152 6.17 0.11 -6.33
CA PHE A 152 6.80 -0.17 -5.04
C PHE A 152 8.11 -0.91 -5.31
N GLU A 153 9.25 -0.35 -4.88
CA GLU A 153 10.58 -0.93 -5.09
C GLU A 153 11.14 -1.45 -3.77
N PHE A 154 11.82 -2.61 -3.84
CA PHE A 154 12.35 -3.31 -2.68
C PHE A 154 13.87 -3.48 -2.80
N LEU A 155 14.53 -3.58 -1.64
CA LEU A 155 15.96 -3.79 -1.52
C LEU A 155 16.34 -5.26 -1.76
N ASP A 156 17.61 -5.49 -2.03
CA ASP A 156 18.31 -6.78 -2.01
C ASP A 156 17.68 -7.89 -2.87
N GLY A 157 16.95 -7.49 -3.91
CA GLY A 157 16.29 -8.44 -4.80
C GLY A 157 15.11 -9.20 -4.17
N ALA A 158 14.69 -8.82 -2.96
CA ALA A 158 13.51 -9.39 -2.32
C ALA A 158 12.23 -8.82 -2.92
N LEU A 159 11.19 -9.65 -3.02
CA LEU A 159 9.82 -9.26 -3.37
C LEU A 159 8.87 -9.87 -2.34
N PRO A 160 7.95 -9.09 -1.73
CA PRO A 160 6.96 -9.66 -0.82
C PRO A 160 5.91 -10.47 -1.58
N GLY A 161 5.20 -11.36 -0.89
CA GLY A 161 3.88 -11.79 -1.35
C GLY A 161 2.94 -10.58 -1.35
N TRP A 162 1.99 -10.55 -2.27
CA TRP A 162 1.14 -9.38 -2.45
C TRP A 162 -0.29 -9.74 -2.82
N GLU A 163 -1.20 -8.86 -2.43
CA GLU A 163 -2.60 -8.86 -2.85
C GLU A 163 -3.01 -7.44 -3.23
N VAL A 164 -3.64 -7.28 -4.40
CA VAL A 164 -4.19 -6.01 -4.88
C VAL A 164 -5.65 -6.22 -5.21
N ARG A 165 -6.54 -5.44 -4.58
CA ARG A 165 -7.98 -5.55 -4.76
C ARG A 165 -8.72 -4.28 -4.39
N TYR A 166 -9.87 -4.06 -4.99
CA TYR A 166 -10.78 -3.01 -4.52
C TYR A 166 -11.37 -3.33 -3.16
N VAL A 167 -11.45 -2.31 -2.32
CA VAL A 167 -12.04 -2.38 -0.97
C VAL A 167 -13.07 -1.26 -0.79
N PRO A 168 -14.14 -1.47 0.01
CA PRO A 168 -15.03 -0.38 0.37
C PRO A 168 -14.36 0.59 1.34
N GLY A 169 -14.77 1.87 1.34
CA GLY A 169 -14.43 2.80 2.40
C GLY A 169 -15.30 2.61 3.65
N PRO A 170 -14.94 3.23 4.78
CA PRO A 170 -13.73 4.04 4.97
C PRO A 170 -12.46 3.20 5.02
N ILE A 171 -11.33 3.79 4.58
CA ILE A 171 -10.00 3.17 4.75
C ILE A 171 -9.55 3.42 6.19
N THR A 172 -8.92 2.43 6.79
CA THR A 172 -8.44 2.54 8.16
C THR A 172 -6.94 2.25 8.25
N MET A 173 -6.29 2.85 9.24
CA MET A 173 -4.92 2.54 9.61
C MET A 173 -4.85 1.12 10.17
N ASP A 174 -3.91 0.33 9.68
CA ASP A 174 -3.64 -1.00 10.23
C ASP A 174 -3.09 -0.87 11.66
N GLY A 175 -3.53 -1.73 12.56
CA GLY A 175 -3.18 -1.71 13.98
C GLY A 175 -4.09 -0.81 14.82
N SER A 176 -4.21 0.49 14.57
CA SER A 176 -5.05 1.40 15.38
C SER A 176 -6.53 1.38 14.99
N GLY A 177 -6.84 1.12 13.72
CA GLY A 177 -8.20 1.21 13.19
C GLY A 177 -8.69 2.64 12.93
N ASP A 178 -7.85 3.64 13.11
CA ASP A 178 -8.21 5.04 12.84
C ASP A 178 -8.50 5.26 11.35
N GLU A 179 -9.48 6.09 11.04
CA GLU A 179 -9.83 6.39 9.66
C GLU A 179 -8.74 7.19 8.95
N VAL A 180 -8.39 6.74 7.76
CA VAL A 180 -7.44 7.40 6.85
C VAL A 180 -8.20 7.96 5.67
N ALA A 181 -8.27 9.29 5.58
CA ALA A 181 -8.87 9.93 4.41
C ALA A 181 -8.02 9.65 3.18
N VAL A 182 -8.62 9.06 2.14
CA VAL A 182 -8.00 8.83 0.83
C VAL A 182 -8.87 9.49 -0.24
N ALA A 183 -8.26 10.34 -1.06
CA ALA A 183 -8.94 11.00 -2.16
C ALA A 183 -9.28 9.99 -3.27
N GLY A 184 -10.50 10.10 -3.83
CA GLY A 184 -10.97 9.23 -4.91
C GLY A 184 -12.41 8.77 -4.68
N GLY A 185 -12.99 8.14 -5.70
CA GLY A 185 -14.31 7.52 -5.65
C GLY A 185 -14.25 5.99 -5.46
N ALA A 186 -13.06 5.40 -5.57
CA ALA A 186 -12.80 3.99 -5.36
C ALA A 186 -11.40 3.79 -4.76
N TYR A 187 -11.20 2.70 -4.03
CA TYR A 187 -9.99 2.42 -3.27
C TYR A 187 -9.40 1.06 -3.64
N LEU A 188 -8.19 1.08 -4.17
CA LEU A 188 -7.46 -0.13 -4.52
C LEU A 188 -6.42 -0.40 -3.43
N SER A 189 -6.67 -1.39 -2.59
CA SER A 189 -5.76 -1.82 -1.52
C SER A 189 -4.60 -2.60 -2.12
N VAL A 190 -3.39 -2.26 -1.70
CA VAL A 190 -2.14 -2.99 -1.99
C VAL A 190 -1.59 -3.49 -0.65
N ARG A 191 -1.74 -4.79 -0.43
CA ARG A 191 -1.26 -5.48 0.77
C ARG A 191 -0.02 -6.29 0.42
N MET A 192 1.06 -6.08 1.15
CA MET A 192 2.36 -6.73 0.94
C MET A 192 2.78 -7.48 2.21
N PHE A 193 3.21 -8.75 2.08
CA PHE A 193 3.56 -9.59 3.21
C PHE A 193 4.51 -10.75 2.81
N PRO A 194 5.60 -11.00 3.58
CA PRO A 194 6.14 -10.15 4.63
C PRO A 194 6.91 -8.96 4.02
N ALA A 195 6.56 -7.74 4.43
CA ALA A 195 7.16 -6.51 3.95
C ALA A 195 7.26 -5.46 5.08
N ALA A 196 8.20 -4.55 4.95
CA ALA A 196 8.41 -3.46 5.89
C ALA A 196 9.03 -2.23 5.20
N GLY A 197 8.75 -1.03 5.72
CA GLY A 197 9.43 0.21 5.40
C GLY A 197 10.63 0.50 6.31
N HIS A 198 10.92 -0.43 7.24
CA HIS A 198 12.01 -0.34 8.22
C HIS A 198 12.81 -1.64 8.25
N ASP A 199 14.10 -1.56 8.51
CA ASP A 199 14.94 -2.75 8.72
C ASP A 199 14.73 -3.30 10.14
N LEU A 200 13.85 -4.29 10.23
CA LEU A 200 13.47 -4.94 11.50
C LEU A 200 14.58 -5.82 12.09
N SER A 201 15.67 -6.07 11.37
CA SER A 201 16.80 -6.86 11.84
C SER A 201 17.75 -6.06 12.75
N GLN A 202 17.64 -4.73 12.72
CA GLN A 202 18.48 -3.83 13.51
C GLN A 202 17.75 -3.30 14.73
N PRO A 203 18.41 -3.15 15.89
CA PRO A 203 17.77 -2.69 17.13
C PRO A 203 17.17 -1.27 17.05
N THR A 204 17.64 -0.45 16.12
CA THR A 204 17.18 0.93 15.92
C THR A 204 16.08 1.04 14.88
N PHE A 205 15.72 -0.07 14.22
CA PHE A 205 14.70 -0.12 13.15
C PHE A 205 14.83 1.03 12.14
N PRO A 206 16.01 1.21 11.50
CA PRO A 206 16.19 2.33 10.59
C PRO A 206 15.20 2.23 9.41
N ALA A 207 14.62 3.38 9.04
CA ALA A 207 13.74 3.45 7.89
C ALA A 207 14.50 3.10 6.60
N THR A 208 13.96 2.20 5.81
CA THR A 208 14.41 1.87 4.45
C THR A 208 13.62 2.65 3.43
N TYR A 209 12.35 2.91 3.72
CA TYR A 209 11.54 3.86 2.98
C TYR A 209 11.53 5.21 3.70
N THR A 210 12.04 6.25 3.04
CA THR A 210 12.13 7.62 3.56
C THR A 210 11.29 8.62 2.76
N GLY A 211 10.45 8.10 1.87
CA GLY A 211 9.50 8.92 1.10
C GLY A 211 8.29 9.34 1.93
N PRO A 212 7.39 10.13 1.35
CA PRO A 212 6.17 10.57 2.03
C PRO A 212 5.14 9.42 2.15
N ASN A 213 4.42 9.36 3.27
CA ASN A 213 3.34 8.40 3.50
C ASN A 213 2.08 8.71 2.66
N ARG A 214 2.08 9.84 1.97
CA ARG A 214 1.02 10.26 1.05
C ARG A 214 1.62 10.92 -0.17
N VAL A 215 1.31 10.40 -1.35
CA VAL A 215 1.77 10.90 -2.64
C VAL A 215 0.56 11.30 -3.47
N ALA A 216 0.40 12.61 -3.72
CA ALA A 216 -0.60 13.09 -4.66
C ALA A 216 -0.18 12.67 -6.08
N ALA A 217 -0.99 11.90 -6.76
CA ALA A 217 -0.71 11.44 -8.11
C ALA A 217 -1.13 12.49 -9.16
N ASN A 218 -2.34 13.03 -9.00
CA ASN A 218 -2.95 13.97 -9.96
C ASN A 218 -2.96 13.43 -11.39
N CYS A 219 -3.13 12.12 -11.53
CA CYS A 219 -3.18 11.42 -12.80
C CYS A 219 -4.65 11.22 -13.26
N PRO A 220 -4.90 10.85 -14.52
CA PRO A 220 -6.26 10.70 -15.05
C PRO A 220 -7.15 9.70 -14.29
N SER A 221 -6.59 8.65 -13.72
CA SER A 221 -7.34 7.65 -12.95
C SER A 221 -6.90 7.57 -11.49
N THR A 222 -5.61 7.75 -11.20
CA THR A 222 -5.05 7.69 -9.85
C THR A 222 -5.01 9.09 -9.23
N THR A 223 -5.66 9.26 -8.10
CA THR A 223 -5.74 10.53 -7.36
C THR A 223 -4.58 10.71 -6.40
N GLU A 224 -4.34 9.70 -5.56
CA GLU A 224 -3.23 9.67 -4.61
C GLU A 224 -2.88 8.24 -4.22
N VAL A 225 -1.72 8.07 -3.58
CA VAL A 225 -1.28 6.81 -2.97
C VAL A 225 -0.95 7.09 -1.50
N VAL A 226 -1.56 6.36 -0.59
CA VAL A 226 -1.50 6.60 0.85
C VAL A 226 -1.08 5.34 1.58
N GLU A 227 -0.10 5.47 2.47
CA GLU A 227 0.23 4.43 3.44
C GLU A 227 -0.90 4.35 4.49
N ASN A 228 -1.41 3.16 4.70
CA ASN A 228 -2.41 2.91 5.72
C ASN A 228 -1.98 1.85 6.75
N GLY A 229 -0.69 1.62 6.89
CA GLY A 229 -0.08 0.96 8.03
C GLY A 229 0.99 -0.07 7.70
N GLU A 230 1.88 -0.21 8.66
CA GLU A 230 2.88 -1.25 8.75
C GLU A 230 2.72 -1.94 10.11
N PHE A 231 2.23 -3.19 10.11
CA PHE A 231 2.00 -3.93 11.34
C PHE A 231 2.26 -5.43 11.14
N GLU A 232 3.02 -6.06 12.03
CA GLU A 232 3.36 -7.50 12.00
C GLU A 232 3.90 -7.97 10.64
N ALA A 233 4.81 -7.19 10.05
CA ALA A 233 5.37 -7.41 8.72
C ALA A 233 4.33 -7.42 7.57
N VAL A 234 3.17 -6.85 7.78
CA VAL A 234 2.21 -6.49 6.73
C VAL A 234 2.35 -5.01 6.44
N TYR A 235 2.61 -4.66 5.19
CA TYR A 235 2.75 -3.28 4.77
C TYR A 235 1.63 -2.93 3.80
N ASN A 236 0.74 -2.03 4.24
CA ASN A 236 -0.49 -1.69 3.53
C ASN A 236 -0.43 -0.29 2.94
N TRP A 237 -0.79 -0.21 1.67
CA TRP A 237 -0.98 1.03 0.94
C TRP A 237 -2.33 1.03 0.24
N THR A 238 -2.91 2.20 0.07
CA THR A 238 -4.15 2.38 -0.69
C THR A 238 -3.93 3.36 -1.83
N ILE A 239 -4.28 2.94 -3.04
CA ILE A 239 -4.32 3.78 -4.23
C ILE A 239 -5.75 4.31 -4.34
N GLY A 240 -5.92 5.62 -4.18
CA GLY A 240 -7.17 6.31 -4.48
C GLY A 240 -7.35 6.45 -5.98
N VAL A 241 -8.48 6.03 -6.48
CA VAL A 241 -8.84 6.04 -7.91
C VAL A 241 -10.09 6.88 -8.11
N GLU A 242 -10.16 7.67 -9.17
CA GLU A 242 -11.32 8.51 -9.47
C GLU A 242 -12.63 7.71 -9.44
N SER A 243 -12.61 6.54 -10.07
CA SER A 243 -13.70 5.55 -10.08
C SER A 243 -13.13 4.16 -10.32
N THR A 244 -13.89 3.10 -10.07
CA THR A 244 -13.46 1.73 -10.32
C THR A 244 -13.01 1.55 -11.77
N ARG A 245 -11.75 1.19 -11.98
CA ARG A 245 -11.07 0.95 -13.27
C ARG A 245 -10.43 -0.42 -13.28
N GLY A 246 -10.24 -0.98 -14.46
CA GLY A 246 -9.42 -2.17 -14.62
C GLY A 246 -7.96 -1.87 -14.24
N PHE A 247 -7.29 -2.83 -13.63
CA PHE A 247 -5.87 -2.73 -13.30
C PHE A 247 -5.10 -3.99 -13.67
N VAL A 248 -3.80 -3.85 -13.82
CA VAL A 248 -2.85 -4.95 -14.02
C VAL A 248 -1.78 -4.85 -12.94
N VAL A 249 -1.36 -6.00 -12.42
CA VAL A 249 -0.22 -6.08 -11.50
C VAL A 249 0.89 -6.86 -12.16
N THR A 250 2.10 -6.31 -12.12
CA THR A 250 3.31 -6.93 -12.69
C THR A 250 4.42 -6.88 -11.65
N THR A 251 5.21 -7.94 -11.57
CA THR A 251 6.44 -7.96 -10.78
C THR A 251 7.65 -7.87 -11.70
N LEU A 252 8.66 -7.13 -11.25
CA LEU A 252 9.92 -6.95 -11.99
C LEU A 252 11.07 -7.27 -11.05
N ASP A 253 12.13 -7.85 -11.61
CA ASP A 253 13.39 -8.11 -10.93
C ASP A 253 14.44 -7.06 -11.30
N SER A 254 15.46 -6.90 -10.47
CA SER A 254 16.67 -6.09 -10.75
C SER A 254 16.41 -4.60 -11.04
N PRO A 255 15.95 -3.76 -10.13
CA PRO A 255 15.56 -4.06 -8.74
C PRO A 255 14.17 -4.70 -8.67
N SER A 256 13.91 -5.41 -7.56
CA SER A 256 12.59 -6.01 -7.33
C SER A 256 11.52 -4.95 -7.15
N ARG A 257 10.42 -5.09 -7.89
CA ARG A 257 9.34 -4.10 -7.90
C ARG A 257 7.98 -4.77 -8.03
N LEU A 258 7.03 -4.28 -7.28
CA LEU A 258 5.61 -4.51 -7.52
C LEU A 258 5.08 -3.29 -8.28
N VAL A 259 4.48 -3.52 -9.43
CA VAL A 259 3.96 -2.48 -10.33
C VAL A 259 2.46 -2.66 -10.46
N VAL A 260 1.70 -1.61 -10.19
CA VAL A 260 0.26 -1.57 -10.37
C VAL A 260 -0.05 -0.53 -11.44
N ASP A 261 -0.59 -0.97 -12.57
CA ASP A 261 -1.07 -0.12 -13.65
C ASP A 261 -2.59 -0.02 -13.59
N VAL A 262 -3.12 1.20 -13.47
CA VAL A 262 -4.56 1.49 -13.44
C VAL A 262 -4.97 2.08 -14.77
N ALA A 263 -5.90 1.43 -15.48
CA ALA A 263 -6.34 1.87 -16.80
C ALA A 263 -7.06 3.23 -16.76
N HIS A 264 -6.88 4.02 -17.80
CA HIS A 264 -7.70 5.20 -18.02
C HIS A 264 -9.14 4.81 -18.43
N GLY A 265 -10.08 5.72 -18.27
CA GLY A 265 -11.47 5.56 -18.67
C GLY A 265 -11.73 5.92 -20.12
#